data_c5e3b4c57c6f6c61cb2d4767f0eed444
#
_entry.id   c5e3b4c57c6f6c61cb2d4767f0eed444
#
_cell.length_a   1.000
_cell.length_b   1.000
_cell.length_c   1.000
_cell.angle_alpha   90.00
_cell.angle_beta   90.00
_cell.angle_gamma   90.00
#
_symmetry.space_group_name_H-M   'P 1'
#
loop_
_entity.id
_entity.type
_entity.pdbx_description
1 polymer ?
#
loop_
_entity_poly.entity_id
_entity_poly.type
_entity_poly.pdbx_seq_one_letter_code
_entity_poly.pdbx_strand_id
1 'polypeptide(L)'
;MIHPVFCRAIYFIAVSILFICASSLAQSPFQFPTANHTLFEAGNESKFFAPTAPDKPWTSGSFGCVRNNGWRLHEGLDILHLQTDKRGEPTDPVMATADGAVVYFSTRPSLSNYGNYIVIRHNIGGLEIYSLYGHLSAIRPGLKIGESVKAGELIATMGRTSNAETIAKWRAHVHFELNLLVNDNFAAWFKKASSGERNDHGEWNGQNLNGLDPREILLAEHTQGTNFNLLNFIRNQTELCRVLVRATNFPYLKRYPMLVLKNPVAEKEGVAGYEIALNFNGVAFALMPRAESEIKSRAKFQLLSVNEAEQKANPCRKLVVKRGRHWELANDGLRELELLTY
;
A
#
# COMPACT_ATOMS: atom_id res chain seq x y z
N MET A 1 -76.23 -7.13 55.02
CA MET A 1 -74.77 -7.21 55.13
C MET A 1 -74.23 -7.16 53.69
N ILE A 2 -73.70 -6.04 53.30
CA ILE A 2 -73.24 -5.77 51.90
C ILE A 2 -71.70 -5.63 51.97
N HIS A 3 -70.99 -6.57 51.33
CA HIS A 3 -69.51 -6.49 51.20
C HIS A 3 -69.14 -5.64 50.00
N PRO A 4 -68.15 -4.70 50.12
CA PRO A 4 -67.63 -3.95 48.95
C PRO A 4 -66.52 -4.76 48.25
N VAL A 5 -66.65 -4.84 46.92
CA VAL A 5 -65.69 -5.41 46.02
C VAL A 5 -64.61 -4.35 45.74
N PHE A 6 -63.35 -4.59 46.13
CA PHE A 6 -62.22 -3.75 45.81
C PHE A 6 -61.69 -4.12 44.38
N CYS A 7 -61.84 -3.19 43.45
CA CYS A 7 -61.28 -3.26 42.11
C CYS A 7 -59.81 -2.74 42.15
N ARG A 8 -58.81 -3.65 41.97
CA ARG A 8 -57.40 -3.29 41.87
C ARG A 8 -57.12 -2.91 40.42
N ALA A 9 -56.82 -1.64 40.16
CA ALA A 9 -56.31 -1.17 38.88
C ALA A 9 -54.83 -1.53 38.79
N ILE A 10 -54.44 -2.33 37.80
CA ILE A 10 -53.05 -2.66 37.45
C ILE A 10 -52.59 -1.61 36.41
N TYR A 11 -51.67 -0.73 36.79
CA TYR A 11 -50.97 0.19 35.87
C TYR A 11 -49.83 -0.57 35.19
N PHE A 12 -49.97 -0.77 33.89
CA PHE A 12 -48.83 -1.18 33.04
C PHE A 12 -48.00 0.06 32.69
N ILE A 13 -46.77 0.14 33.22
CA ILE A 13 -45.77 1.11 32.81
C ILE A 13 -45.10 0.56 31.55
N ALA A 14 -45.46 1.10 30.39
CA ALA A 14 -44.71 0.82 29.14
C ALA A 14 -43.39 1.57 29.16
N VAL A 15 -42.29 0.87 29.37
CA VAL A 15 -40.93 1.42 29.20
C VAL A 15 -40.61 1.40 27.70
N SER A 16 -40.74 2.55 27.05
CA SER A 16 -40.27 2.72 25.67
C SER A 16 -38.76 2.82 25.68
N ILE A 17 -38.06 1.74 25.28
CA ILE A 17 -36.62 1.76 25.03
C ILE A 17 -36.41 2.46 23.67
N LEU A 18 -35.98 3.72 23.71
CA LEU A 18 -35.47 4.41 22.53
C LEU A 18 -34.12 3.76 22.15
N PHE A 19 -34.12 2.95 21.11
CA PHE A 19 -32.88 2.58 20.41
C PHE A 19 -32.38 3.83 19.69
N ILE A 20 -31.42 4.52 20.31
CA ILE A 20 -30.61 5.52 19.63
C ILE A 20 -29.69 4.72 18.69
N CYS A 21 -30.10 4.59 17.43
CA CYS A 21 -29.22 4.13 16.38
C CYS A 21 -28.16 5.25 16.19
N ALA A 22 -27.04 5.15 16.89
CA ALA A 22 -25.89 5.98 16.62
C ALA A 22 -25.47 5.63 15.17
N SER A 23 -25.86 6.44 14.20
CA SER A 23 -25.26 6.44 12.88
C SER A 23 -23.78 6.72 13.09
N SER A 24 -22.96 5.67 13.10
CA SER A 24 -21.52 5.78 12.93
C SER A 24 -21.34 6.59 11.63
N LEU A 25 -20.98 7.85 11.75
CA LEU A 25 -20.46 8.60 10.61
C LEU A 25 -19.31 7.73 10.07
N ALA A 26 -19.45 7.28 8.83
CA ALA A 26 -18.43 6.49 8.20
C ALA A 26 -17.13 7.32 8.24
N GLN A 27 -16.22 6.94 9.13
CA GLN A 27 -14.96 7.63 9.29
C GLN A 27 -14.09 7.32 8.07
N SER A 28 -13.37 8.33 7.60
CA SER A 28 -12.32 8.19 6.58
C SER A 28 -11.43 7.00 6.91
N PRO A 29 -11.21 6.05 5.97
CA PRO A 29 -10.46 4.84 6.27
C PRO A 29 -8.99 5.10 6.62
N PHE A 30 -8.38 6.19 6.10
CA PHE A 30 -7.00 6.55 6.38
C PHE A 30 -6.89 7.85 7.17
N GLN A 31 -5.93 7.89 8.09
CA GLN A 31 -5.49 9.09 8.80
C GLN A 31 -4.02 9.35 8.49
N PHE A 32 -3.56 10.59 8.66
CA PHE A 32 -2.13 10.88 8.55
C PHE A 32 -1.33 10.08 9.57
N PRO A 33 -0.19 9.51 9.15
CA PRO A 33 0.66 8.76 10.06
C PRO A 33 1.47 9.66 11.02
N THR A 34 1.38 10.98 10.89
CA THR A 34 2.05 11.99 11.73
C THR A 34 1.14 13.19 11.97
N ALA A 35 1.57 14.11 12.84
CA ALA A 35 0.90 15.40 13.05
C ALA A 35 1.14 16.42 11.91
N ASN A 36 1.98 16.12 10.92
CA ASN A 36 2.24 17.00 9.78
C ASN A 36 1.12 16.86 8.73
N HIS A 37 0.18 17.78 8.72
CA HIS A 37 -0.97 17.82 7.80
C HIS A 37 -0.85 18.89 6.71
N THR A 38 0.34 19.49 6.53
CA THR A 38 0.56 20.57 5.56
C THR A 38 0.41 20.14 4.09
N LEU A 39 0.26 18.84 3.82
CA LEU A 39 -0.10 18.31 2.50
C LEU A 39 -1.39 18.92 1.94
N PHE A 40 -2.35 19.26 2.81
CA PHE A 40 -3.64 19.84 2.41
C PHE A 40 -3.62 21.36 2.23
N GLU A 41 -2.50 21.99 2.48
CA GLU A 41 -2.30 23.42 2.34
C GLU A 41 -1.57 23.71 1.04
N ALA A 42 -2.29 24.15 0.00
CA ALA A 42 -1.70 24.45 -1.30
C ALA A 42 -0.46 25.37 -1.20
N GLY A 43 0.64 24.96 -1.80
CA GLY A 43 1.93 25.67 -1.75
C GLY A 43 2.78 25.40 -0.53
N ASN A 44 2.35 24.51 0.39
CA ASN A 44 3.10 24.09 1.57
C ASN A 44 3.73 22.68 1.44
N GLU A 45 3.79 22.11 0.24
CA GLU A 45 4.35 20.78 0.00
C GLU A 45 5.80 20.66 0.51
N SER A 46 6.58 21.74 0.43
CA SER A 46 7.96 21.78 0.96
C SER A 46 8.04 21.69 2.50
N LYS A 47 6.95 21.92 3.20
CA LYS A 47 6.85 21.72 4.67
C LYS A 47 6.40 20.30 5.01
N PHE A 48 5.78 19.61 4.04
CA PHE A 48 5.34 18.23 4.21
C PHE A 48 6.43 17.23 3.83
N PHE A 49 7.07 17.41 2.68
CA PHE A 49 8.04 16.46 2.14
C PHE A 49 9.47 16.77 2.56
N ALA A 50 10.19 15.74 2.99
CA ALA A 50 11.63 15.80 3.25
C ALA A 50 12.40 15.59 1.93
N PRO A 51 13.04 16.63 1.34
CA PRO A 51 13.82 16.45 0.11
C PRO A 51 15.10 15.65 0.40
N THR A 52 15.64 15.00 -0.65
CA THR A 52 16.84 14.15 -0.52
C THR A 52 18.11 14.93 -0.17
N ALA A 53 18.19 16.20 -0.57
CA ALA A 53 19.28 17.13 -0.25
C ALA A 53 18.73 18.57 -0.21
N PRO A 54 19.46 19.53 0.40
CA PRO A 54 18.99 20.93 0.54
C PRO A 54 18.73 21.63 -0.79
N ASP A 55 19.44 21.24 -1.86
CA ASP A 55 19.32 21.76 -3.22
C ASP A 55 18.31 21.00 -4.09
N LYS A 56 17.66 19.96 -3.56
CA LYS A 56 16.67 19.17 -4.30
C LYS A 56 15.25 19.68 -4.05
N PRO A 57 14.36 19.59 -5.06
CA PRO A 57 12.98 19.98 -4.87
C PRO A 57 12.28 19.05 -3.87
N TRP A 58 11.22 19.54 -3.25
CA TRP A 58 10.38 18.75 -2.32
C TRP A 58 9.84 17.46 -2.98
N THR A 59 9.61 17.49 -4.29
CA THR A 59 9.17 16.33 -5.06
C THR A 59 10.10 15.11 -4.93
N SER A 60 11.38 15.33 -4.56
CA SER A 60 12.29 14.21 -4.29
C SER A 60 11.93 13.40 -3.05
N GLY A 61 11.03 13.89 -2.19
CA GLY A 61 10.42 13.18 -1.06
C GLY A 61 9.04 12.58 -1.36
N SER A 62 8.48 12.82 -2.58
CA SER A 62 7.20 12.24 -3.00
C SER A 62 7.36 10.85 -3.61
N PHE A 63 6.24 10.14 -3.80
CA PHE A 63 6.19 8.84 -4.46
C PHE A 63 6.53 8.93 -5.96
N GLY A 64 7.07 7.86 -6.54
CA GLY A 64 7.23 7.68 -7.97
C GLY A 64 8.65 7.87 -8.48
N CYS A 65 8.80 8.16 -9.77
CA CYS A 65 10.10 8.33 -10.43
C CYS A 65 10.70 9.70 -10.12
N VAL A 66 11.09 9.96 -8.88
CA VAL A 66 11.53 11.25 -8.37
C VAL A 66 12.99 11.27 -7.88
N ARG A 67 13.61 10.11 -7.74
CA ARG A 67 15.00 9.96 -7.29
C ARG A 67 15.95 9.91 -8.50
N ASN A 68 17.22 10.31 -8.31
CA ASN A 68 18.24 10.28 -9.36
C ASN A 68 17.77 10.91 -10.68
N ASN A 69 17.18 12.12 -10.60
CA ASN A 69 16.66 12.85 -11.76
C ASN A 69 15.57 12.07 -12.54
N GLY A 70 14.71 11.33 -11.85
CA GLY A 70 13.61 10.56 -12.44
C GLY A 70 13.93 9.12 -12.82
N TRP A 71 15.15 8.65 -12.57
CA TRP A 71 15.60 7.30 -12.95
C TRP A 71 15.53 6.25 -11.83
N ARG A 72 15.15 6.66 -10.63
CA ARG A 72 14.97 5.76 -9.49
C ARG A 72 13.62 6.02 -8.84
N LEU A 73 12.90 4.92 -8.56
CA LEU A 73 11.66 4.94 -7.82
C LEU A 73 11.90 5.41 -6.38
N HIS A 74 10.94 6.13 -5.84
CA HIS A 74 10.71 6.29 -4.42
C HIS A 74 9.37 5.62 -4.07
N GLU A 75 9.39 4.67 -3.18
CA GLU A 75 8.31 3.72 -2.92
C GLU A 75 7.19 4.30 -2.05
N GLY A 76 7.42 5.46 -1.42
CA GLY A 76 6.49 6.08 -0.49
C GLY A 76 6.61 7.60 -0.42
N LEU A 77 6.22 8.16 0.72
CA LEU A 77 6.36 9.56 1.06
C LEU A 77 7.37 9.72 2.20
N ASP A 78 8.32 10.64 2.05
CA ASP A 78 9.19 11.07 3.15
C ASP A 78 8.52 12.25 3.86
N ILE A 79 7.78 12.00 4.95
CA ILE A 79 7.03 13.01 5.69
C ILE A 79 7.94 13.67 6.73
N LEU A 80 8.21 14.97 6.55
CA LEU A 80 9.14 15.76 7.36
C LEU A 80 8.67 15.86 8.81
N HIS A 81 9.62 15.82 9.75
CA HIS A 81 9.38 16.04 11.17
C HIS A 81 8.91 17.50 11.45
N LEU A 82 8.16 17.65 12.53
CA LEU A 82 7.75 18.97 13.06
C LEU A 82 8.47 19.31 14.38
N GLN A 83 8.91 18.30 15.13
CA GLN A 83 9.43 18.45 16.48
C GLN A 83 10.81 17.83 16.62
N THR A 84 11.65 18.49 17.42
CA THR A 84 12.98 17.97 17.77
C THR A 84 13.26 18.13 19.26
N ASP A 85 14.13 17.26 19.79
CA ASP A 85 14.69 17.43 21.13
C ASP A 85 15.79 18.51 21.16
N LYS A 86 16.37 18.77 22.36
CA LYS A 86 17.46 19.73 22.53
C LYS A 86 18.72 19.42 21.72
N ARG A 87 18.86 18.19 21.23
CA ARG A 87 19.99 17.76 20.38
C ARG A 87 19.65 17.82 18.90
N GLY A 88 18.41 18.23 18.55
CA GLY A 88 17.90 18.28 17.19
C GLY A 88 17.53 16.90 16.61
N GLU A 89 17.31 15.88 17.45
CA GLU A 89 16.75 14.60 17.00
C GLU A 89 15.22 14.70 16.92
N PRO A 90 14.57 14.07 15.90
CA PRO A 90 13.12 14.12 15.74
C PRO A 90 12.40 13.42 16.91
N THR A 91 11.28 13.98 17.33
CA THR A 91 10.47 13.44 18.44
C THR A 91 9.01 13.21 18.06
N ASP A 92 8.66 13.42 16.80
CA ASP A 92 7.29 13.30 16.32
C ASP A 92 6.75 11.89 16.56
N PRO A 93 5.50 11.76 17.07
CA PRO A 93 4.82 10.49 17.15
C PRO A 93 4.48 9.97 15.73
N VAL A 94 4.63 8.67 15.54
CA VAL A 94 4.15 7.96 14.33
C VAL A 94 2.95 7.13 14.73
N MET A 95 1.86 7.28 13.97
CA MET A 95 0.56 6.70 14.25
C MET A 95 0.14 5.73 13.14
N ALA A 96 -0.66 4.73 13.49
CA ALA A 96 -1.27 3.84 12.51
C ALA A 96 -2.23 4.62 11.61
N THR A 97 -2.07 4.52 10.29
CA THR A 97 -2.90 5.26 9.33
C THR A 97 -4.34 4.79 9.26
N ALA A 98 -4.61 3.54 9.63
CA ALA A 98 -5.94 2.94 9.65
C ALA A 98 -6.03 1.83 10.70
N ASP A 99 -7.25 1.38 11.02
CA ASP A 99 -7.47 0.17 11.82
C ASP A 99 -6.77 -1.01 11.16
N GLY A 100 -6.04 -1.83 11.94
CA GLY A 100 -5.31 -2.95 11.36
C GLY A 100 -4.65 -3.84 12.39
N ALA A 101 -3.80 -4.74 11.91
CA ALA A 101 -2.98 -5.62 12.74
C ALA A 101 -1.50 -5.48 12.37
N VAL A 102 -0.64 -5.36 13.36
CA VAL A 102 0.81 -5.36 13.16
C VAL A 102 1.24 -6.72 12.64
N VAL A 103 1.78 -6.79 11.43
CA VAL A 103 2.23 -8.05 10.82
C VAL A 103 3.74 -8.22 10.87
N TYR A 104 4.46 -7.12 11.01
CA TYR A 104 5.92 -7.15 11.09
C TYR A 104 6.47 -5.87 11.72
N PHE A 105 7.63 -5.97 12.37
CA PHE A 105 8.52 -4.85 12.63
C PHE A 105 9.98 -5.31 12.76
N SER A 106 10.90 -4.41 12.44
CA SER A 106 12.34 -4.59 12.65
C SER A 106 12.90 -3.49 13.55
N THR A 107 13.68 -3.88 14.55
CA THR A 107 14.46 -3.00 15.42
C THR A 107 15.97 -3.11 15.14
N ARG A 108 16.34 -3.66 13.99
CA ARG A 108 17.72 -3.86 13.54
C ARG A 108 17.99 -3.00 12.30
N PRO A 109 18.33 -1.71 12.47
CA PRO A 109 18.38 -0.74 11.38
C PRO A 109 19.45 -1.08 10.33
N SER A 110 20.49 -1.85 10.71
CA SER A 110 21.56 -2.27 9.80
C SER A 110 21.14 -3.31 8.73
N LEU A 111 19.91 -3.84 8.82
CA LEU A 111 19.43 -4.88 7.90
C LEU A 111 18.59 -4.33 6.75
N SER A 112 18.19 -3.07 6.78
CA SER A 112 17.29 -2.49 5.78
C SER A 112 17.56 -1.01 5.51
N ASN A 113 17.34 -0.58 4.26
CA ASN A 113 17.28 0.84 3.91
C ASN A 113 16.19 1.56 4.70
N TYR A 114 15.08 0.88 5.04
CA TYR A 114 14.04 1.41 5.91
C TYR A 114 14.49 1.63 7.36
N GLY A 115 15.69 1.14 7.75
CA GLY A 115 16.15 1.18 9.14
C GLY A 115 15.24 0.36 10.05
N ASN A 116 14.81 0.94 11.19
CA ASN A 116 13.73 0.38 11.96
C ASN A 116 12.40 0.68 11.25
N TYR A 117 11.55 -0.32 11.08
CA TYR A 117 10.28 -0.14 10.40
C TYR A 117 9.19 -1.07 10.91
N ILE A 118 7.94 -0.68 10.67
CA ILE A 118 6.72 -1.44 11.01
C ILE A 118 5.93 -1.66 9.73
N VAL A 119 5.29 -2.82 9.61
CA VAL A 119 4.27 -3.11 8.59
C VAL A 119 2.96 -3.46 9.29
N ILE A 120 1.88 -2.79 8.90
CA ILE A 120 0.53 -3.03 9.40
C ILE A 120 -0.36 -3.47 8.25
N ARG A 121 -1.10 -4.56 8.45
CA ARG A 121 -2.13 -5.04 7.53
C ARG A 121 -3.46 -4.42 7.88
N HIS A 122 -4.13 -3.84 6.90
CA HIS A 122 -5.47 -3.25 7.00
C HIS A 122 -6.45 -4.00 6.11
N ASN A 123 -7.75 -3.92 6.45
CA ASN A 123 -8.84 -4.35 5.58
C ASN A 123 -9.74 -3.15 5.31
N ILE A 124 -9.65 -2.56 4.12
CA ILE A 124 -10.40 -1.38 3.71
C ILE A 124 -11.45 -1.77 2.68
N GLY A 125 -12.73 -1.80 3.10
CA GLY A 125 -13.83 -2.20 2.23
C GLY A 125 -13.70 -3.62 1.67
N GLY A 126 -13.09 -4.54 2.44
CA GLY A 126 -12.82 -5.92 2.04
C GLY A 126 -11.50 -6.10 1.26
N LEU A 127 -10.80 -5.02 0.93
CA LEU A 127 -9.50 -5.07 0.29
C LEU A 127 -8.38 -5.07 1.34
N GLU A 128 -7.47 -6.02 1.24
CA GLU A 128 -6.27 -6.08 2.08
C GLU A 128 -5.20 -5.12 1.53
N ILE A 129 -4.71 -4.22 2.39
CA ILE A 129 -3.65 -3.25 2.07
C ILE A 129 -2.67 -3.16 3.23
N TYR A 130 -1.43 -2.80 2.96
CA TYR A 130 -0.35 -2.75 3.93
C TYR A 130 0.25 -1.36 4.01
N SER A 131 0.32 -0.79 5.21
CA SER A 131 1.12 0.41 5.45
C SER A 131 2.51 0.04 5.98
N LEU A 132 3.53 0.77 5.53
CA LEU A 132 4.89 0.66 6.01
C LEU A 132 5.34 2.01 6.56
N TYR A 133 6.03 1.98 7.71
CA TYR A 133 6.57 3.15 8.40
C TYR A 133 8.05 2.91 8.65
N GLY A 134 8.91 3.63 7.94
CA GLY A 134 10.38 3.48 7.98
C GLY A 134 11.10 4.57 8.75
N HIS A 135 12.40 4.40 8.92
CA HIS A 135 13.36 5.30 9.57
C HIS A 135 13.07 5.62 11.04
N LEU A 136 12.35 4.74 11.74
CA LEU A 136 11.90 4.96 13.11
C LEU A 136 13.08 5.00 14.09
N SER A 137 13.02 5.91 15.08
CA SER A 137 13.99 5.93 16.19
C SER A 137 13.67 4.89 17.24
N ALA A 138 12.37 4.71 17.54
CA ALA A 138 11.88 3.74 18.50
C ALA A 138 10.50 3.21 18.09
N ILE A 139 10.27 1.94 18.33
CA ILE A 139 8.96 1.30 18.24
C ILE A 139 8.29 1.40 19.61
N ARG A 140 6.97 1.62 19.66
CA ARG A 140 6.21 1.69 20.91
C ARG A 140 6.54 0.49 21.81
N PRO A 141 6.93 0.72 23.08
CA PRO A 141 7.19 -0.37 24.02
C PRO A 141 5.99 -1.31 24.14
N GLY A 142 6.25 -2.61 24.09
CA GLY A 142 5.20 -3.63 24.22
C GLY A 142 4.40 -3.92 22.95
N LEU A 143 4.65 -3.23 21.82
CA LEU A 143 4.02 -3.57 20.53
C LEU A 143 4.37 -5.01 20.13
N LYS A 144 3.38 -5.77 19.67
CA LYS A 144 3.54 -7.20 19.30
C LYS A 144 3.06 -7.46 17.88
N ILE A 145 3.71 -8.42 17.22
CA ILE A 145 3.16 -8.98 15.97
C ILE A 145 1.83 -9.67 16.29
N GLY A 146 0.82 -9.44 15.45
CA GLY A 146 -0.56 -9.88 15.66
C GLY A 146 -1.43 -8.92 16.48
N GLU A 147 -0.85 -7.88 17.08
CA GLU A 147 -1.60 -6.88 17.85
C GLU A 147 -2.48 -6.03 16.92
N SER A 148 -3.75 -5.86 17.32
CA SER A 148 -4.65 -4.93 16.64
C SER A 148 -4.39 -3.51 17.08
N VAL A 149 -4.30 -2.59 16.14
CA VAL A 149 -4.14 -1.14 16.36
C VAL A 149 -5.27 -0.37 15.71
N LYS A 150 -5.59 0.79 16.26
CA LYS A 150 -6.61 1.70 15.74
C LYS A 150 -5.99 2.81 14.90
N ALA A 151 -6.75 3.35 13.95
CA ALA A 151 -6.39 4.57 13.24
C ALA A 151 -6.04 5.68 14.24
N GLY A 152 -4.89 6.35 14.05
CA GLY A 152 -4.38 7.38 14.96
C GLY A 152 -3.71 6.85 16.23
N GLU A 153 -3.63 5.53 16.44
CA GLU A 153 -2.92 4.96 17.59
C GLU A 153 -1.41 5.10 17.44
N LEU A 154 -0.73 5.53 18.52
CA LEU A 154 0.72 5.65 18.57
C LEU A 154 1.38 4.28 18.40
N ILE A 155 2.25 4.13 17.40
CA ILE A 155 2.98 2.90 17.11
C ILE A 155 4.50 3.06 17.21
N ALA A 156 5.03 4.28 17.02
CA ALA A 156 6.47 4.53 17.02
C ALA A 156 6.78 6.01 17.23
N THR A 157 8.08 6.31 17.34
CA THR A 157 8.64 7.65 17.26
C THR A 157 9.44 7.79 15.97
N MET A 158 9.26 8.90 15.26
CA MET A 158 10.01 9.24 14.06
C MET A 158 11.51 9.27 14.34
N GLY A 159 12.31 8.92 13.33
CA GLY A 159 13.75 8.89 13.46
C GLY A 159 14.47 9.21 12.15
N ARG A 160 15.62 8.57 11.99
CA ARG A 160 16.49 8.69 10.83
C ARG A 160 17.39 7.47 10.67
N THR A 161 16.89 6.29 11.08
CA THR A 161 17.62 5.03 10.98
C THR A 161 17.62 4.51 9.55
N SER A 162 18.78 4.01 9.07
CA SER A 162 18.94 3.40 7.74
C SER A 162 20.24 2.62 7.73
N ASN A 163 20.36 1.60 6.86
CA ASN A 163 21.65 0.94 6.58
C ASN A 163 22.37 1.53 5.36
N ALA A 164 21.66 2.29 4.51
CA ALA A 164 22.18 2.79 3.24
C ALA A 164 22.86 4.16 3.36
N GLU A 165 22.38 5.01 4.24
CA GLU A 165 22.84 6.39 4.38
C GLU A 165 22.68 6.92 5.80
N THR A 166 23.44 7.95 6.14
CA THR A 166 23.19 8.75 7.34
C THR A 166 22.19 9.84 6.99
N ILE A 167 20.94 9.68 7.40
CA ILE A 167 19.90 10.69 7.22
C ILE A 167 20.23 11.89 8.13
N ALA A 168 20.45 13.07 7.56
CA ALA A 168 20.74 14.28 8.31
C ALA A 168 19.55 14.72 9.18
N LYS A 169 19.81 15.38 10.32
CA LYS A 169 18.75 15.79 11.27
C LYS A 169 17.70 16.70 10.63
N TRP A 170 18.12 17.64 9.80
CA TRP A 170 17.22 18.61 9.14
C TRP A 170 16.19 17.95 8.21
N ARG A 171 16.47 16.75 7.72
CA ARG A 171 15.57 15.95 6.86
C ARG A 171 15.07 14.68 7.56
N ALA A 172 15.12 14.62 8.86
CA ALA A 172 14.53 13.50 9.58
C ALA A 172 13.05 13.37 9.22
N HIS A 173 12.59 12.16 8.94
CA HIS A 173 11.26 11.91 8.37
C HIS A 173 10.79 10.50 8.71
N VAL A 174 9.50 10.26 8.57
CA VAL A 174 8.97 8.91 8.39
C VAL A 174 8.83 8.63 6.90
N HIS A 175 9.40 7.53 6.45
CA HIS A 175 9.11 6.97 5.13
C HIS A 175 7.80 6.18 5.24
N PHE A 176 6.77 6.60 4.51
CA PHE A 176 5.42 6.05 4.59
C PHE A 176 4.96 5.48 3.27
N GLU A 177 4.51 4.22 3.28
CA GLU A 177 4.01 3.52 2.10
C GLU A 177 2.60 2.96 2.32
N LEU A 178 1.84 2.83 1.22
CA LEU A 178 0.63 2.03 1.11
C LEU A 178 0.80 1.01 -0.01
N ASN A 179 0.73 -0.28 0.32
CA ASN A 179 1.18 -1.36 -0.56
C ASN A 179 0.15 -2.48 -0.72
N LEU A 180 0.20 -3.14 -1.87
CA LEU A 180 -0.34 -4.48 -2.07
C LEU A 180 0.77 -5.52 -1.88
N LEU A 181 0.48 -6.64 -1.22
CA LEU A 181 1.42 -7.76 -1.08
C LEU A 181 1.41 -8.59 -2.35
N VAL A 182 2.59 -8.79 -2.95
CA VAL A 182 2.70 -9.45 -4.25
C VAL A 182 2.53 -10.96 -4.15
N ASN A 183 3.23 -11.62 -3.21
CA ASN A 183 3.21 -13.07 -3.10
C ASN A 183 3.42 -13.58 -1.68
N ASP A 184 2.64 -14.60 -1.27
CA ASP A 184 2.75 -15.25 0.03
C ASP A 184 3.97 -16.18 0.15
N ASN A 185 4.58 -16.55 -0.97
CA ASN A 185 5.74 -17.43 -1.03
C ASN A 185 7.03 -16.66 -1.40
N PHE A 186 7.07 -15.36 -1.09
CA PHE A 186 8.20 -14.49 -1.46
C PHE A 186 9.54 -15.04 -1.00
N ALA A 187 9.65 -15.51 0.24
CA ALA A 187 10.90 -16.02 0.77
C ALA A 187 11.44 -17.21 -0.05
N ALA A 188 10.57 -18.11 -0.49
CA ALA A 188 10.94 -19.25 -1.34
C ALA A 188 11.34 -18.80 -2.76
N TRP A 189 10.58 -17.87 -3.34
CA TRP A 189 10.91 -17.26 -4.63
C TRP A 189 12.24 -16.51 -4.57
N PHE A 190 12.47 -15.69 -3.55
CA PHE A 190 13.68 -14.89 -3.38
C PHE A 190 14.93 -15.77 -3.30
N LYS A 191 14.88 -16.86 -2.54
CA LYS A 191 15.98 -17.82 -2.45
C LYS A 191 16.38 -18.40 -3.81
N LYS A 192 15.40 -18.56 -4.70
CA LYS A 192 15.63 -19.08 -6.06
C LYS A 192 16.09 -17.98 -7.03
N ALA A 193 15.47 -16.80 -6.98
CA ALA A 193 15.67 -15.72 -7.92
C ALA A 193 16.88 -14.84 -7.60
N SER A 194 17.34 -14.82 -6.34
CA SER A 194 18.46 -14.02 -5.84
C SER A 194 19.46 -14.89 -5.09
N SER A 195 19.98 -15.90 -5.78
CA SER A 195 20.96 -16.83 -5.21
C SER A 195 22.18 -16.08 -4.66
N GLY A 196 22.48 -16.30 -3.37
CA GLY A 196 23.58 -15.63 -2.68
C GLY A 196 23.21 -14.34 -1.93
N GLU A 197 22.03 -13.78 -2.15
CA GLU A 197 21.53 -12.65 -1.37
C GLU A 197 20.76 -13.13 -0.13
N ARG A 198 20.76 -12.27 0.92
CA ARG A 198 20.03 -12.56 2.15
C ARG A 198 18.66 -11.88 2.13
N ASN A 199 17.63 -12.62 2.54
CA ASN A 199 16.33 -12.06 2.88
C ASN A 199 16.17 -12.04 4.40
N ASP A 200 16.49 -10.92 5.03
CA ASP A 200 16.43 -10.75 6.48
C ASP A 200 15.02 -10.45 7.00
N HIS A 201 14.06 -10.18 6.10
CA HIS A 201 12.73 -9.68 6.43
C HIS A 201 11.60 -10.62 6.02
N GLY A 202 11.91 -11.80 5.47
CA GLY A 202 10.90 -12.78 5.04
C GLY A 202 9.97 -12.19 3.99
N GLU A 203 8.67 -12.36 4.20
CA GLU A 203 7.61 -11.86 3.32
C GLU A 203 7.49 -10.31 3.32
N TRP A 204 8.07 -9.65 4.34
CA TRP A 204 7.98 -8.20 4.55
C TRP A 204 9.18 -7.43 3.97
N ASN A 205 9.87 -8.03 3.04
CA ASN A 205 10.88 -7.39 2.21
C ASN A 205 10.19 -6.41 1.25
N GLY A 206 10.76 -5.20 1.06
CA GLY A 206 10.17 -4.17 0.19
C GLY A 206 9.95 -4.62 -1.26
N GLN A 207 10.69 -5.62 -1.76
CA GLN A 207 10.44 -6.18 -3.10
C GLN A 207 9.11 -6.95 -3.21
N ASN A 208 8.50 -7.34 -2.09
CA ASN A 208 7.20 -8.01 -2.04
C ASN A 208 6.04 -7.04 -1.77
N LEU A 209 6.31 -5.76 -1.65
CA LEU A 209 5.36 -4.72 -1.35
C LEU A 209 5.27 -3.74 -2.54
N ASN A 210 4.19 -3.85 -3.33
CA ASN A 210 3.98 -2.96 -4.47
C ASN A 210 3.17 -1.73 -4.06
N GLY A 211 3.85 -0.58 -4.03
CA GLY A 211 3.32 0.70 -3.58
C GLY A 211 2.32 1.33 -4.55
N LEU A 212 1.27 1.90 -3.96
CA LEU A 212 0.40 2.90 -4.56
C LEU A 212 0.88 4.28 -4.10
N ASP A 213 0.55 5.34 -4.84
CA ASP A 213 0.89 6.70 -4.39
C ASP A 213 0.08 7.07 -3.14
N PRO A 214 0.69 7.15 -1.94
CA PRO A 214 -0.06 7.48 -0.73
C PRO A 214 -0.53 8.94 -0.73
N ARG A 215 0.16 9.85 -1.45
CA ARG A 215 -0.26 11.24 -1.61
C ARG A 215 -1.61 11.33 -2.32
N GLU A 216 -1.73 10.66 -3.46
CA GLU A 216 -2.97 10.66 -4.24
C GLU A 216 -4.12 10.00 -3.47
N ILE A 217 -3.85 8.94 -2.69
CA ILE A 217 -4.86 8.31 -1.83
C ILE A 217 -5.35 9.29 -0.74
N LEU A 218 -4.42 9.91 0.00
CA LEU A 218 -4.76 10.85 1.08
C LEU A 218 -5.48 12.10 0.56
N LEU A 219 -5.09 12.64 -0.61
CA LEU A 219 -5.76 13.78 -1.25
C LEU A 219 -7.16 13.40 -1.76
N ALA A 220 -7.29 12.24 -2.42
CA ALA A 220 -8.58 11.75 -2.91
C ALA A 220 -9.55 11.53 -1.75
N GLU A 221 -9.07 10.93 -0.67
CA GLU A 221 -9.85 10.71 0.54
C GLU A 221 -10.28 12.02 1.20
N HIS A 222 -9.35 12.97 1.35
CA HIS A 222 -9.66 14.30 1.90
C HIS A 222 -10.72 15.04 1.07
N THR A 223 -10.65 14.91 -0.26
CA THR A 223 -11.58 15.59 -1.18
C THR A 223 -12.95 14.91 -1.25
N GLN A 224 -12.98 13.58 -1.24
CA GLN A 224 -14.20 12.78 -1.44
C GLN A 224 -14.86 12.39 -0.11
N GLY A 225 -14.13 12.44 1.01
CA GLY A 225 -14.60 12.03 2.33
C GLY A 225 -15.13 10.61 2.33
N THR A 226 -16.33 10.40 2.85
CA THR A 226 -16.98 9.07 2.91
C THR A 226 -17.29 8.44 1.56
N ASN A 227 -17.19 9.19 0.46
CA ASN A 227 -17.37 8.68 -0.91
C ASN A 227 -16.09 8.09 -1.48
N PHE A 228 -14.95 8.26 -0.82
CA PHE A 228 -13.70 7.65 -1.28
C PHE A 228 -13.80 6.13 -1.28
N ASN A 229 -13.39 5.51 -2.39
CA ASN A 229 -13.38 4.06 -2.55
C ASN A 229 -12.02 3.60 -3.05
N LEU A 230 -11.27 2.93 -2.18
CA LEU A 230 -9.92 2.45 -2.47
C LEU A 230 -9.88 1.45 -3.63
N LEU A 231 -10.86 0.54 -3.74
CA LEU A 231 -10.92 -0.41 -4.85
C LEU A 231 -11.08 0.29 -6.19
N ASN A 232 -11.94 1.31 -6.25
CA ASN A 232 -12.12 2.12 -7.46
C ASN A 232 -10.84 2.91 -7.77
N PHE A 233 -10.16 3.47 -6.76
CA PHE A 233 -8.87 4.14 -6.93
C PHE A 233 -7.83 3.20 -7.56
N ILE A 234 -7.74 1.96 -7.08
CA ILE A 234 -6.81 0.96 -7.62
C ILE A 234 -7.19 0.56 -9.04
N ARG A 235 -8.47 0.28 -9.31
CA ARG A 235 -8.94 -0.13 -10.65
C ARG A 235 -8.79 0.96 -11.71
N ASN A 236 -8.71 2.23 -11.30
CA ASN A 236 -8.55 3.38 -12.19
C ASN A 236 -7.10 3.83 -12.34
N GLN A 237 -6.13 3.00 -11.92
CA GLN A 237 -4.70 3.29 -12.15
C GLN A 237 -4.41 3.39 -13.65
N THR A 238 -3.47 4.25 -14.03
CA THR A 238 -3.01 4.36 -15.41
C THR A 238 -2.24 3.09 -15.80
N GLU A 239 -2.69 2.42 -16.87
CA GLU A 239 -2.01 1.25 -17.40
C GLU A 239 -0.69 1.65 -18.08
N LEU A 240 0.43 1.07 -17.63
CA LEU A 240 1.70 1.11 -18.33
C LEU A 240 1.74 0.03 -19.43
N CYS A 241 1.40 -1.19 -19.06
CA CYS A 241 1.42 -2.30 -20.00
C CYS A 241 0.42 -3.38 -19.63
N ARG A 242 0.08 -4.20 -20.62
CA ARG A 242 -0.77 -5.37 -20.47
C ARG A 242 0.00 -6.62 -20.87
N VAL A 243 -0.07 -7.65 -20.04
CA VAL A 243 0.68 -8.88 -20.23
C VAL A 243 -0.26 -10.06 -20.10
N LEU A 244 -0.23 -10.97 -21.08
CA LEU A 244 -0.84 -12.30 -20.94
C LEU A 244 0.11 -13.21 -20.16
N VAL A 245 -0.43 -13.85 -19.13
CA VAL A 245 0.28 -14.76 -18.26
C VAL A 245 -0.40 -16.13 -18.30
N ARG A 246 0.34 -17.19 -18.65
CA ARG A 246 -0.14 -18.57 -18.63
C ARG A 246 0.06 -19.21 -17.26
N ALA A 247 -0.67 -18.68 -16.28
CA ALA A 247 -0.78 -19.23 -14.92
C ALA A 247 -2.23 -19.09 -14.46
N THR A 248 -2.77 -20.10 -13.81
CA THR A 248 -4.20 -20.16 -13.44
C THR A 248 -4.42 -20.09 -11.93
N ASN A 249 -3.36 -20.24 -11.13
CA ASN A 249 -3.45 -20.28 -9.68
C ASN A 249 -2.17 -19.68 -9.07
N PHE A 250 -2.27 -18.52 -8.47
CA PHE A 250 -1.19 -17.85 -7.72
C PHE A 250 -1.76 -17.02 -6.58
N PRO A 251 -1.00 -16.76 -5.51
CA PRO A 251 -1.49 -16.16 -4.27
C PRO A 251 -2.23 -14.85 -4.45
N TYR A 252 -1.79 -14.00 -5.36
CA TYR A 252 -2.39 -12.69 -5.64
C TYR A 252 -3.87 -12.77 -6.03
N LEU A 253 -4.28 -13.77 -6.82
CA LEU A 253 -5.69 -13.99 -7.20
C LEU A 253 -6.58 -14.26 -5.99
N LYS A 254 -6.06 -15.01 -5.01
CA LYS A 254 -6.80 -15.38 -3.79
C LYS A 254 -6.89 -14.20 -2.83
N ARG A 255 -5.84 -13.39 -2.77
CA ARG A 255 -5.76 -12.22 -1.90
C ARG A 255 -6.61 -11.05 -2.44
N TYR A 256 -6.60 -10.86 -3.74
CA TYR A 256 -7.28 -9.74 -4.41
C TYR A 256 -8.33 -10.20 -5.43
N PRO A 257 -9.33 -11.01 -5.02
CA PRO A 257 -10.35 -11.50 -5.95
C PRO A 257 -11.18 -10.35 -6.55
N MET A 258 -11.24 -9.21 -5.86
CA MET A 258 -11.93 -8.01 -6.35
C MET A 258 -11.23 -7.35 -7.55
N LEU A 259 -9.94 -7.62 -7.81
CA LEU A 259 -9.22 -7.14 -8.99
C LEU A 259 -9.37 -8.08 -10.19
N VAL A 260 -9.97 -9.26 -9.99
CA VAL A 260 -10.27 -10.20 -11.08
C VAL A 260 -11.56 -9.77 -11.78
N LEU A 261 -11.47 -9.63 -13.10
CA LEU A 261 -12.59 -9.24 -13.95
C LEU A 261 -13.39 -10.49 -14.39
N LYS A 262 -14.59 -10.28 -14.90
CA LYS A 262 -15.42 -11.35 -15.45
C LYS A 262 -15.14 -11.55 -16.94
N ASN A 263 -15.04 -12.81 -17.37
CA ASN A 263 -14.98 -13.20 -18.77
C ASN A 263 -15.90 -14.41 -19.01
N PRO A 264 -17.06 -14.25 -19.66
CA PRO A 264 -18.00 -15.32 -19.88
C PRO A 264 -17.43 -16.53 -20.65
N VAL A 265 -16.44 -16.30 -21.53
CA VAL A 265 -15.78 -17.40 -22.27
C VAL A 265 -14.95 -18.23 -21.30
N ALA A 266 -14.12 -17.60 -20.48
CA ALA A 266 -13.30 -18.30 -19.51
C ALA A 266 -14.14 -18.94 -18.38
N GLU A 267 -15.29 -18.36 -18.03
CA GLU A 267 -16.24 -18.98 -17.08
C GLU A 267 -16.83 -20.27 -17.64
N LYS A 268 -17.09 -20.32 -18.96
CA LYS A 268 -17.67 -21.51 -19.64
C LYS A 268 -16.62 -22.58 -19.96
N GLU A 269 -15.46 -22.19 -20.48
CA GLU A 269 -14.45 -23.11 -21.04
C GLU A 269 -13.35 -23.47 -20.05
N GLY A 270 -13.26 -22.75 -18.92
CA GLY A 270 -12.18 -22.85 -17.96
C GLY A 270 -11.08 -21.81 -18.22
N VAL A 271 -10.41 -21.40 -17.13
CA VAL A 271 -9.32 -20.41 -17.18
C VAL A 271 -8.01 -21.09 -17.56
N ALA A 272 -7.34 -20.58 -18.59
CA ALA A 272 -6.01 -21.02 -19.05
C ALA A 272 -4.90 -19.98 -18.78
N GLY A 273 -5.28 -18.75 -18.44
CA GLY A 273 -4.36 -17.68 -18.10
C GLY A 273 -5.07 -16.37 -17.77
N TYR A 274 -4.31 -15.32 -17.57
CA TYR A 274 -4.83 -13.98 -17.28
C TYR A 274 -4.14 -12.91 -18.13
N GLU A 275 -4.92 -11.98 -18.67
CA GLU A 275 -4.39 -10.69 -19.09
C GLU A 275 -4.33 -9.77 -17.88
N ILE A 276 -3.14 -9.32 -17.55
CA ILE A 276 -2.86 -8.51 -16.37
C ILE A 276 -2.48 -7.10 -16.81
N ALA A 277 -3.23 -6.11 -16.35
CA ALA A 277 -2.87 -4.70 -16.47
C ALA A 277 -1.96 -4.29 -15.33
N LEU A 278 -0.79 -3.75 -15.65
CA LEU A 278 0.19 -3.23 -14.71
C LEU A 278 0.29 -1.71 -14.83
N ASN A 279 0.32 -1.01 -13.68
CA ASN A 279 0.72 0.40 -13.67
C ASN A 279 2.26 0.53 -13.78
N PHE A 280 2.78 1.75 -13.80
CA PHE A 280 4.22 1.99 -13.96
C PHE A 280 5.08 1.39 -12.83
N ASN A 281 4.50 1.21 -11.64
CA ASN A 281 5.18 0.60 -10.49
C ASN A 281 5.07 -0.93 -10.45
N GLY A 282 4.35 -1.55 -11.37
CA GLY A 282 4.16 -3.00 -11.42
C GLY A 282 2.95 -3.50 -10.63
N VAL A 283 2.12 -2.62 -10.11
CA VAL A 283 0.88 -3.01 -9.43
C VAL A 283 -0.07 -3.64 -10.44
N ALA A 284 -0.45 -4.90 -10.21
CA ALA A 284 -1.45 -5.61 -11.00
C ALA A 284 -2.86 -5.17 -10.54
N PHE A 285 -3.49 -4.25 -11.26
CA PHE A 285 -4.74 -3.62 -10.84
C PHE A 285 -6.00 -4.13 -11.55
N ALA A 286 -5.84 -4.93 -12.63
CA ALA A 286 -6.93 -5.61 -13.32
C ALA A 286 -6.44 -6.93 -13.93
N LEU A 287 -7.12 -8.02 -13.62
CA LEU A 287 -6.78 -9.38 -14.07
C LEU A 287 -7.97 -9.98 -14.80
N MET A 288 -7.89 -10.02 -16.14
CA MET A 288 -8.93 -10.59 -17.01
C MET A 288 -8.62 -12.07 -17.26
N PRO A 289 -9.42 -13.02 -16.74
CA PRO A 289 -9.24 -14.43 -17.05
C PRO A 289 -9.42 -14.71 -18.55
N ARG A 290 -8.64 -15.62 -19.10
CA ARG A 290 -8.71 -16.03 -20.51
C ARG A 290 -8.83 -17.54 -20.61
N ALA A 291 -9.70 -18.00 -21.53
CA ALA A 291 -9.80 -19.39 -21.92
C ALA A 291 -8.67 -19.78 -22.89
N GLU A 292 -8.40 -21.08 -23.06
CA GLU A 292 -7.37 -21.55 -24.03
C GLU A 292 -7.70 -21.12 -25.46
N SER A 293 -8.98 -21.09 -25.84
CA SER A 293 -9.45 -20.64 -27.16
C SER A 293 -9.11 -19.18 -27.48
N GLU A 294 -8.91 -18.34 -26.43
CA GLU A 294 -8.57 -16.93 -26.56
C GLU A 294 -7.06 -16.68 -26.57
N ILE A 295 -6.23 -17.68 -26.20
CA ILE A 295 -4.77 -17.55 -26.06
C ILE A 295 -4.07 -18.09 -27.29
N LYS A 296 -3.41 -17.20 -28.05
CA LYS A 296 -2.66 -17.57 -29.25
C LYS A 296 -1.21 -17.96 -29.00
N SER A 297 -0.61 -17.47 -27.91
CA SER A 297 0.80 -17.67 -27.57
C SER A 297 0.99 -18.82 -26.60
N ARG A 298 2.08 -19.59 -26.81
CA ARG A 298 2.54 -20.61 -25.84
C ARG A 298 3.54 -20.07 -24.81
N ALA A 299 3.98 -18.82 -24.96
CA ALA A 299 4.92 -18.20 -24.03
C ALA A 299 4.29 -18.07 -22.63
N LYS A 300 5.10 -18.27 -21.59
CA LYS A 300 4.67 -18.07 -20.18
C LYS A 300 4.17 -16.65 -19.97
N PHE A 301 4.87 -15.67 -20.51
CA PHE A 301 4.52 -14.26 -20.51
C PHE A 301 4.53 -13.70 -21.93
N GLN A 302 3.52 -12.95 -22.30
CA GLN A 302 3.44 -12.25 -23.59
C GLN A 302 3.00 -10.81 -23.36
N LEU A 303 3.86 -9.87 -23.73
CA LEU A 303 3.50 -8.44 -23.75
C LEU A 303 2.44 -8.20 -24.83
N LEU A 304 1.32 -7.60 -24.48
CA LEU A 304 0.20 -7.33 -25.38
C LEU A 304 0.16 -5.87 -25.84
N SER A 305 0.40 -4.94 -24.90
CA SER A 305 0.38 -3.50 -25.17
C SER A 305 1.30 -2.75 -24.22
N VAL A 306 1.72 -1.55 -24.65
CA VAL A 306 2.49 -0.59 -23.84
C VAL A 306 1.93 0.81 -24.07
N ASN A 307 1.70 1.53 -22.99
CA ASN A 307 1.45 2.96 -23.01
C ASN A 307 2.79 3.71 -23.06
N GLU A 308 3.18 4.14 -24.25
CA GLU A 308 4.47 4.84 -24.45
C GLU A 308 4.53 6.17 -23.71
N ALA A 309 3.42 6.87 -23.56
CA ALA A 309 3.36 8.14 -22.83
C ALA A 309 3.63 7.91 -21.34
N GLU A 310 3.00 6.88 -20.76
CA GLU A 310 3.20 6.48 -19.36
C GLU A 310 4.64 6.02 -19.10
N GLN A 311 5.21 5.21 -20.00
CA GLN A 311 6.62 4.78 -19.90
C GLN A 311 7.60 5.96 -19.99
N LYS A 312 7.29 6.98 -20.79
CA LYS A 312 8.11 8.18 -20.90
C LYS A 312 8.01 9.05 -19.64
N ALA A 313 6.81 9.15 -19.06
CA ALA A 313 6.58 9.91 -17.84
C ALA A 313 7.21 9.23 -16.61
N ASN A 314 7.18 7.90 -16.57
CA ASN A 314 7.59 7.07 -15.42
C ASN A 314 8.62 6.00 -15.82
N PRO A 315 9.89 6.37 -16.17
CA PRO A 315 10.86 5.43 -16.72
C PRO A 315 11.61 4.59 -15.69
N CYS A 316 11.38 4.80 -14.39
CA CYS A 316 12.29 4.34 -13.34
C CYS A 316 12.22 2.84 -13.03
N ARG A 317 11.07 2.17 -13.24
CA ARG A 317 10.91 0.74 -12.93
C ARG A 317 11.35 -0.21 -14.04
N LYS A 318 11.45 0.27 -15.26
CA LYS A 318 11.93 -0.47 -16.44
C LYS A 318 11.22 -1.83 -16.63
N LEU A 319 9.89 -1.86 -16.47
CA LEU A 319 9.11 -3.09 -16.68
C LEU A 319 9.11 -3.52 -18.15
N VAL A 320 9.19 -2.54 -19.05
CA VAL A 320 9.23 -2.75 -20.50
C VAL A 320 10.40 -1.98 -21.12
N VAL A 321 10.89 -2.46 -22.26
CA VAL A 321 11.97 -1.82 -23.01
C VAL A 321 11.66 -1.79 -24.50
N LYS A 322 11.99 -0.70 -25.18
CA LYS A 322 11.86 -0.57 -26.64
C LYS A 322 13.14 -1.01 -27.32
N ARG A 323 13.06 -2.03 -28.18
CA ARG A 323 14.17 -2.48 -29.04
C ARG A 323 13.82 -2.24 -30.50
N GLY A 324 14.45 -1.25 -31.09
CA GLY A 324 14.10 -0.80 -32.42
C GLY A 324 12.66 -0.29 -32.47
N ARG A 325 11.79 -1.00 -33.22
CA ARG A 325 10.36 -0.65 -33.36
C ARG A 325 9.44 -1.46 -32.44
N HIS A 326 9.95 -2.40 -31.68
CA HIS A 326 9.17 -3.32 -30.87
C HIS A 326 9.37 -3.07 -29.38
N TRP A 327 8.30 -3.28 -28.61
CA TRP A 327 8.34 -3.32 -27.15
C TRP A 327 8.45 -4.76 -26.68
N GLU A 328 9.20 -4.99 -25.64
CA GLU A 328 9.32 -6.28 -24.96
C GLU A 328 9.38 -6.10 -23.43
N LEU A 329 9.09 -7.17 -22.68
CA LEU A 329 9.29 -7.18 -21.24
C LEU A 329 10.79 -7.05 -20.97
N ALA A 330 11.16 -6.11 -20.11
CA ALA A 330 12.52 -6.00 -19.59
C ALA A 330 12.75 -7.00 -18.46
N ASN A 331 13.99 -7.14 -18.02
CA ASN A 331 14.33 -8.08 -16.93
C ASN A 331 13.56 -7.79 -15.65
N ASP A 332 13.37 -6.49 -15.30
CA ASP A 332 12.60 -6.11 -14.12
C ASP A 332 11.12 -6.49 -14.26
N GLY A 333 10.54 -6.33 -15.45
CA GLY A 333 9.17 -6.76 -15.73
C GLY A 333 8.99 -8.28 -15.71
N LEU A 334 9.96 -9.03 -16.25
CA LEU A 334 9.96 -10.48 -16.16
C LEU A 334 10.05 -10.95 -14.70
N ARG A 335 10.94 -10.34 -13.91
CA ARG A 335 11.13 -10.64 -12.48
C ARG A 335 9.85 -10.35 -11.68
N GLU A 336 9.19 -9.23 -11.96
CA GLU A 336 7.91 -8.87 -11.32
C GLU A 336 6.81 -9.89 -11.61
N LEU A 337 6.66 -10.31 -12.87
CA LEU A 337 5.68 -11.32 -13.27
C LEU A 337 6.02 -12.72 -12.73
N GLU A 338 7.30 -13.06 -12.63
CA GLU A 338 7.73 -14.30 -12.01
C GLU A 338 7.41 -14.34 -10.52
N LEU A 339 7.62 -13.23 -9.81
CA LEU A 339 7.22 -13.09 -8.41
C LEU A 339 5.70 -13.18 -8.27
N LEU A 340 4.95 -12.40 -9.05
CA LEU A 340 3.49 -12.35 -8.99
C LEU A 340 2.86 -13.74 -9.17
N THR A 341 3.44 -14.56 -10.03
CA THR A 341 2.87 -15.88 -10.43
C THR A 341 3.58 -17.09 -9.81
N TYR A 342 4.47 -16.87 -8.85
CA TYR A 342 5.18 -17.92 -8.12
C TYR A 342 4.28 -18.55 -7.07
#